data_c8f138cac494bfa7ea2b39b078f7a9b8
#
_entry.id   c8f138cac494bfa7ea2b39b078f7a9b8
#
_cell.length_a   1.000
_cell.length_b   1.000
_cell.length_c   1.000
_cell.angle_alpha   90.00
_cell.angle_beta   90.00
_cell.angle_gamma   90.00
#
_symmetry.space_group_name_H-M   'P 1'
#
loop_
_entity.id
_entity.type
_entity.pdbx_description
1 polymer ?
#
loop_
_entity_poly.entity_id
_entity_poly.type
_entity_poly.pdbx_seq_one_letter_code
_entity_poly.pdbx_strand_id
1 'polypeptide(L)'
;MITGKAYKPKDVEEKWLAKWKKNNRYSSQPNNKSPYTIVIPPPNVTGILHMGHMLNNTIQDILIRKARLDGFNACWVPGTDHASIATEAKVVKMLKEKNINKHEISRSEFIDHAWEWTNKHGGIIIDQLKRIGCSCDWTRTKFTLDDDLSESVIEMLSLIHISEPTRPR
;
A
#
# COMPACT_ATOMS: atom_id res chain seq x y z
N MET A 1 -31.88 -21.03 -7.95
CA MET A 1 -33.07 -20.21 -7.68
C MET A 1 -32.60 -18.80 -7.32
N ILE A 2 -32.89 -17.83 -8.16
CA ILE A 2 -32.70 -16.43 -7.85
C ILE A 2 -33.85 -16.04 -6.94
N THR A 3 -33.60 -15.95 -5.64
CA THR A 3 -34.59 -15.47 -4.67
C THR A 3 -34.84 -13.99 -4.99
N GLY A 4 -36.08 -13.63 -5.32
CA GLY A 4 -36.53 -12.32 -5.80
C GLY A 4 -36.39 -11.14 -4.79
N LYS A 5 -35.37 -11.14 -3.96
CA LYS A 5 -34.98 -9.98 -3.13
C LYS A 5 -33.90 -9.19 -3.83
N ALA A 6 -34.10 -7.88 -3.95
CA ALA A 6 -33.10 -6.97 -4.47
C ALA A 6 -31.76 -7.16 -3.72
N TYR A 7 -30.65 -7.18 -4.46
CA TYR A 7 -29.31 -7.24 -3.87
C TYR A 7 -29.05 -5.99 -3.01
N LYS A 8 -28.65 -6.21 -1.76
CA LYS A 8 -28.29 -5.15 -0.81
C LYS A 8 -26.77 -5.16 -0.60
N PRO A 9 -26.02 -4.32 -1.31
CA PRO A 9 -24.54 -4.34 -1.29
C PRO A 9 -23.98 -4.26 0.12
N LYS A 10 -24.47 -3.31 0.91
CA LYS A 10 -23.95 -3.03 2.26
C LYS A 10 -23.96 -4.27 3.16
N ASP A 11 -25.08 -5.00 3.22
CA ASP A 11 -25.23 -6.18 4.09
C ASP A 11 -24.31 -7.33 3.63
N VAL A 12 -24.11 -7.45 2.30
CA VAL A 12 -23.30 -8.51 1.70
C VAL A 12 -21.80 -8.21 1.85
N GLU A 13 -21.41 -6.99 1.56
CA GLU A 13 -20.00 -6.56 1.60
C GLU A 13 -19.44 -6.65 3.02
N GLU A 14 -20.11 -6.08 4.02
CA GLU A 14 -19.67 -6.14 5.42
C GLU A 14 -19.49 -7.58 5.92
N LYS A 15 -20.45 -8.46 5.61
CA LYS A 15 -20.39 -9.89 5.96
C LYS A 15 -19.17 -10.59 5.37
N TRP A 16 -18.90 -10.37 4.07
CA TRP A 16 -17.81 -11.06 3.39
C TRP A 16 -16.44 -10.50 3.76
N LEU A 17 -16.31 -9.19 3.90
CA LEU A 17 -15.07 -8.57 4.39
C LEU A 17 -14.68 -9.08 5.78
N ALA A 18 -15.63 -9.16 6.70
CA ALA A 18 -15.42 -9.74 8.03
C ALA A 18 -14.97 -11.20 7.97
N LYS A 19 -15.61 -12.01 7.12
CA LYS A 19 -15.25 -13.43 6.93
C LYS A 19 -13.85 -13.61 6.34
N TRP A 20 -13.47 -12.82 5.34
CA TRP A 20 -12.16 -12.88 4.71
C TRP A 20 -11.05 -12.47 5.69
N LYS A 21 -11.28 -11.39 6.45
CA LYS A 21 -10.36 -10.93 7.50
C LYS A 21 -10.15 -12.00 8.58
N LYS A 22 -11.25 -12.56 9.12
CA LYS A 22 -11.17 -13.58 10.19
C LYS A 22 -10.37 -14.82 9.77
N ASN A 23 -10.46 -15.23 8.52
CA ASN A 23 -9.86 -16.47 8.02
C ASN A 23 -8.52 -16.26 7.31
N ASN A 24 -7.95 -15.06 7.28
CA ASN A 24 -6.76 -14.70 6.48
C ASN A 24 -6.81 -15.30 5.06
N ARG A 25 -7.98 -15.17 4.41
CA ARG A 25 -8.35 -15.93 3.21
C ARG A 25 -7.35 -15.85 2.05
N TYR A 26 -6.59 -14.79 1.99
CA TYR A 26 -5.68 -14.48 0.88
C TYR A 26 -4.20 -14.58 1.26
N SER A 27 -3.89 -15.06 2.45
CA SER A 27 -2.51 -15.34 2.86
C SER A 27 -1.92 -16.45 2.01
N SER A 28 -0.70 -16.26 1.55
CA SER A 28 0.06 -17.19 0.73
C SER A 28 1.30 -17.66 1.47
N GLN A 29 1.53 -18.97 1.44
CA GLN A 29 2.74 -19.58 1.98
C GLN A 29 3.44 -20.39 0.90
N PRO A 30 4.77 -20.47 0.91
CA PRO A 30 5.52 -21.30 -0.04
C PRO A 30 5.01 -22.76 -0.03
N ASN A 31 4.80 -23.32 -1.22
CA ASN A 31 4.38 -24.70 -1.41
C ASN A 31 4.85 -25.20 -2.80
N ASN A 32 4.46 -26.42 -3.18
CA ASN A 32 4.88 -27.08 -4.43
C ASN A 32 4.11 -26.58 -5.68
N LYS A 33 3.18 -25.63 -5.55
CA LYS A 33 2.46 -25.08 -6.70
C LYS A 33 3.30 -24.03 -7.40
N SER A 34 3.09 -23.84 -8.71
CA SER A 34 3.74 -22.77 -9.47
C SER A 34 3.39 -21.40 -8.85
N PRO A 35 4.38 -20.55 -8.60
CA PRO A 35 4.13 -19.23 -8.00
C PRO A 35 3.54 -18.25 -9.02
N TYR A 36 2.66 -17.39 -8.53
CA TYR A 36 2.15 -16.24 -9.27
C TYR A 36 2.10 -15.03 -8.31
N THR A 37 2.98 -14.07 -8.48
CA THR A 37 3.10 -12.95 -7.55
C THR A 37 2.85 -11.62 -8.25
N ILE A 38 2.02 -10.78 -7.64
CA ILE A 38 1.85 -9.37 -7.99
C ILE A 38 2.30 -8.55 -6.79
N VAL A 39 3.12 -7.52 -7.04
CA VAL A 39 3.41 -6.46 -6.07
C VAL A 39 2.55 -5.28 -6.46
N ILE A 40 1.75 -4.77 -5.52
CA ILE A 40 0.91 -3.61 -5.79
C ILE A 40 1.78 -2.41 -6.16
N PRO A 41 1.46 -1.61 -7.19
CA PRO A 41 2.02 -0.27 -7.31
C PRO A 41 1.61 0.53 -6.07
N PRO A 42 2.56 0.84 -5.14
CA PRO A 42 2.18 1.33 -3.83
C PRO A 42 1.59 2.74 -3.93
N PRO A 43 0.36 2.96 -3.44
CA PRO A 43 -0.22 4.30 -3.44
C PRO A 43 0.57 5.25 -2.54
N ASN A 44 0.73 6.48 -2.99
CA ASN A 44 1.35 7.56 -2.22
C ASN A 44 0.49 7.92 -1.00
N VAL A 45 1.11 8.12 0.17
CA VAL A 45 0.42 8.52 1.41
C VAL A 45 0.02 10.01 1.40
N THR A 46 -0.47 10.51 0.27
CA THR A 46 -0.82 11.93 0.06
C THR A 46 -2.30 12.25 0.32
N GLY A 47 -3.12 11.24 0.62
CA GLY A 47 -4.54 11.43 0.89
C GLY A 47 -5.36 10.15 0.79
N ILE A 48 -6.49 10.21 0.09
CA ILE A 48 -7.41 9.10 -0.15
C ILE A 48 -7.22 8.55 -1.56
N LEU A 49 -7.64 7.31 -1.78
CA LEU A 49 -7.66 6.69 -3.10
C LEU A 49 -8.68 7.38 -4.02
N HIS A 50 -8.41 7.37 -5.32
CA HIS A 50 -9.30 7.87 -6.37
C HIS A 50 -9.60 6.78 -7.41
N MET A 51 -10.45 7.09 -8.40
CA MET A 51 -10.91 6.13 -9.41
C MET A 51 -9.77 5.45 -10.20
N GLY A 52 -8.65 6.13 -10.42
CA GLY A 52 -7.47 5.53 -11.07
C GLY A 52 -6.87 4.39 -10.24
N HIS A 53 -6.79 4.55 -8.93
CA HIS A 53 -6.35 3.47 -8.03
C HIS A 53 -7.36 2.31 -8.04
N MET A 54 -8.67 2.61 -8.05
CA MET A 54 -9.71 1.58 -8.11
C MET A 54 -9.59 0.74 -9.37
N LEU A 55 -9.44 1.37 -10.55
CA LEU A 55 -9.29 0.68 -11.82
C LEU A 55 -8.04 -0.22 -11.82
N ASN A 56 -6.88 0.33 -11.43
CA ASN A 56 -5.64 -0.41 -11.38
C ASN A 56 -5.73 -1.64 -10.46
N ASN A 57 -6.24 -1.44 -9.24
CA ASN A 57 -6.38 -2.54 -8.27
C ASN A 57 -7.43 -3.58 -8.71
N THR A 58 -8.50 -3.16 -9.38
CA THR A 58 -9.51 -4.10 -9.92
C THR A 58 -8.89 -5.03 -10.96
N ILE A 59 -8.08 -4.51 -11.87
CA ILE A 59 -7.40 -5.33 -12.89
C ILE A 59 -6.47 -6.35 -12.22
N GLN A 60 -5.66 -5.92 -11.26
CA GLN A 60 -4.77 -6.81 -10.51
C GLN A 60 -5.56 -7.86 -9.72
N ASP A 61 -6.67 -7.48 -9.09
CA ASP A 61 -7.51 -8.41 -8.33
C ASP A 61 -8.14 -9.49 -9.21
N ILE A 62 -8.56 -9.14 -10.42
CA ILE A 62 -9.06 -10.10 -11.40
C ILE A 62 -7.96 -11.11 -11.77
N LEU A 63 -6.76 -10.64 -12.07
CA LEU A 63 -5.63 -11.51 -12.45
C LEU A 63 -5.23 -12.45 -11.31
N ILE A 64 -5.10 -11.93 -10.09
CA ILE A 64 -4.69 -12.75 -8.94
C ILE A 64 -5.78 -13.77 -8.55
N ARG A 65 -7.06 -13.40 -8.66
CA ARG A 65 -8.17 -14.33 -8.41
C ARG A 65 -8.21 -15.41 -9.47
N LYS A 66 -7.99 -15.07 -10.75
CA LYS A 66 -7.89 -16.03 -11.83
C LYS A 66 -6.74 -17.01 -11.56
N ALA A 67 -5.54 -16.52 -11.23
CA ALA A 67 -4.40 -17.39 -10.91
C ALA A 67 -4.71 -18.37 -9.78
N ARG A 68 -5.45 -17.95 -8.73
CA ARG A 68 -5.90 -18.85 -7.66
C ARG A 68 -6.85 -19.92 -8.16
N LEU A 69 -7.77 -19.56 -9.07
CA LEU A 69 -8.70 -20.54 -9.68
C LEU A 69 -7.97 -21.53 -10.59
N ASP A 70 -6.93 -21.08 -11.30
CA ASP A 70 -6.07 -21.94 -12.14
C ASP A 70 -5.13 -22.84 -11.32
N GLY A 71 -5.13 -22.72 -9.99
CA GLY A 71 -4.40 -23.58 -9.07
C GLY A 71 -2.99 -23.10 -8.71
N PHE A 72 -2.57 -21.90 -9.12
CA PHE A 72 -1.29 -21.32 -8.73
C PHE A 72 -1.21 -21.02 -7.24
N ASN A 73 0.02 -20.96 -6.69
CA ASN A 73 0.30 -20.33 -5.41
C ASN A 73 0.36 -18.81 -5.61
N ALA A 74 -0.79 -18.16 -5.52
CA ALA A 74 -0.93 -16.76 -5.89
C ALA A 74 -0.80 -15.84 -4.68
N CYS A 75 0.17 -14.93 -4.72
CA CYS A 75 0.46 -13.92 -3.71
C CYS A 75 0.31 -12.51 -4.28
N TRP A 76 -0.51 -11.67 -3.66
CA TRP A 76 -0.59 -10.26 -3.98
C TRP A 76 -0.12 -9.44 -2.78
N VAL A 77 1.05 -8.81 -2.93
CA VAL A 77 1.73 -8.06 -1.85
C VAL A 77 1.22 -6.63 -1.84
N PRO A 78 0.54 -6.19 -0.77
CA PRO A 78 0.10 -4.80 -0.62
C PRO A 78 1.20 -3.91 -0.03
N GLY A 79 1.09 -2.59 -0.27
CA GLY A 79 1.99 -1.62 0.32
C GLY A 79 1.55 -0.19 0.06
N THR A 80 2.28 0.75 0.68
CA THR A 80 2.10 2.20 0.48
C THR A 80 3.46 2.87 0.27
N ASP A 81 3.46 3.99 -0.44
CA ASP A 81 4.67 4.76 -0.72
C ASP A 81 4.71 6.06 0.08
N HIS A 82 5.87 6.37 0.66
CA HIS A 82 6.10 7.61 1.40
C HIS A 82 6.06 8.87 0.51
N ALA A 83 6.33 8.73 -0.80
CA ALA A 83 6.20 9.79 -1.83
C ALA A 83 6.79 11.15 -1.44
N SER A 84 7.98 11.16 -0.87
CA SER A 84 8.70 12.27 -0.23
C SER A 84 8.21 13.70 -0.53
N ILE A 85 8.43 14.25 -1.73
CA ILE A 85 8.05 15.63 -2.11
C ILE A 85 6.54 15.87 -2.02
N ALA A 86 5.73 14.93 -2.48
CA ALA A 86 4.28 15.08 -2.49
C ALA A 86 3.71 15.03 -1.06
N THR A 87 4.25 14.18 -0.19
CA THR A 87 3.89 14.12 1.23
C THR A 87 4.35 15.37 1.97
N GLU A 88 5.56 15.85 1.73
CA GLU A 88 6.07 17.11 2.27
C GLU A 88 5.14 18.29 1.94
N ALA A 89 4.71 18.42 0.69
CA ALA A 89 3.77 19.46 0.28
C ALA A 89 2.44 19.40 1.04
N LYS A 90 1.94 18.19 1.33
CA LYS A 90 0.72 18.00 2.15
C LYS A 90 0.94 18.37 3.61
N VAL A 91 2.07 17.99 4.20
CA VAL A 91 2.44 18.34 5.57
C VAL A 91 2.60 19.86 5.71
N VAL A 92 3.29 20.52 4.78
CA VAL A 92 3.42 21.99 4.77
C VAL A 92 2.06 22.68 4.69
N LYS A 93 1.14 22.16 3.86
CA LYS A 93 -0.22 22.71 3.79
C LYS A 93 -0.96 22.53 5.12
N MET A 94 -0.88 21.37 5.73
CA MET A 94 -1.49 21.10 7.04
C MET A 94 -0.92 22.02 8.13
N LEU A 95 0.39 22.26 8.14
CA LEU A 95 1.04 23.17 9.09
C LEU A 95 0.54 24.61 8.92
N LYS A 96 0.43 25.08 7.65
CA LYS A 96 -0.15 26.40 7.36
C LYS A 96 -1.60 26.54 7.87
N GLU A 97 -2.42 25.52 7.74
CA GLU A 97 -3.79 25.49 8.27
C GLU A 97 -3.82 25.57 9.82
N LYS A 98 -2.76 25.10 10.49
CA LYS A 98 -2.54 25.22 11.93
C LYS A 98 -1.82 26.52 12.32
N ASN A 99 -1.57 27.45 11.40
CA ASN A 99 -0.78 28.67 11.56
C ASN A 99 0.67 28.41 12.00
N ILE A 100 1.27 27.30 11.59
CA ILE A 100 2.66 26.95 11.84
C ILE A 100 3.44 27.15 10.55
N ASN A 101 4.51 27.96 10.62
CA ASN A 101 5.40 28.17 9.47
C ASN A 101 6.53 27.13 9.49
N LYS A 102 6.73 26.40 8.37
CA LYS A 102 7.80 25.40 8.26
C LYS A 102 9.17 25.93 8.61
N HIS A 103 9.47 27.20 8.33
CA HIS A 103 10.76 27.83 8.58
C HIS A 103 11.01 28.21 10.06
N GLU A 104 9.97 28.13 10.90
CA GLU A 104 10.03 28.45 12.33
C GLU A 104 10.14 27.22 13.22
N ILE A 105 10.02 26.01 12.65
CA ILE A 105 10.16 24.74 13.35
C ILE A 105 11.48 24.05 12.99
N SER A 106 11.98 23.23 13.90
CA SER A 106 13.18 22.42 13.68
C SER A 106 12.91 21.29 12.66
N ARG A 107 14.00 20.70 12.12
CA ARG A 107 13.89 19.53 11.24
C ARG A 107 13.22 18.34 11.95
N SER A 108 13.52 18.10 13.23
CA SER A 108 12.94 17.02 14.01
C SER A 108 11.43 17.18 14.14
N GLU A 109 10.96 18.37 14.53
CA GLU A 109 9.53 18.67 14.64
C GLU A 109 8.80 18.50 13.29
N PHE A 110 9.43 18.92 12.20
CA PHE A 110 8.86 18.69 10.86
C PHE A 110 8.75 17.20 10.53
N ILE A 111 9.75 16.39 10.86
CA ILE A 111 9.72 14.94 10.66
C ILE A 111 8.65 14.30 11.50
N ASP A 112 8.44 14.72 12.75
CA ASP A 112 7.35 14.22 13.60
C ASP A 112 5.98 14.49 12.98
N HIS A 113 5.75 15.68 12.44
CA HIS A 113 4.53 15.99 11.69
C HIS A 113 4.38 15.17 10.41
N ALA A 114 5.48 14.86 9.73
CA ALA A 114 5.47 14.00 8.55
C ALA A 114 5.10 12.56 8.90
N TRP A 115 5.59 12.04 10.01
CA TRP A 115 5.20 10.71 10.52
C TRP A 115 3.75 10.68 10.99
N GLU A 116 3.27 11.72 11.70
CA GLU A 116 1.85 11.84 12.07
C GLU A 116 0.94 11.76 10.83
N TRP A 117 1.28 12.52 9.78
CA TRP A 117 0.57 12.49 8.50
C TRP A 117 0.58 11.11 7.86
N THR A 118 1.76 10.50 7.75
CA THR A 118 1.98 9.21 7.12
C THR A 118 1.21 8.09 7.82
N ASN A 119 1.28 8.02 9.14
CA ASN A 119 0.57 7.02 9.93
C ASN A 119 -0.95 7.15 9.77
N LYS A 120 -1.47 8.38 9.77
CA LYS A 120 -2.88 8.64 9.57
C LYS A 120 -3.36 8.21 8.17
N HIS A 121 -2.68 8.66 7.12
CA HIS A 121 -3.16 8.46 5.74
C HIS A 121 -2.80 7.07 5.20
N GLY A 122 -1.69 6.48 5.60
CA GLY A 122 -1.35 5.10 5.27
C GLY A 122 -2.41 4.11 5.76
N GLY A 123 -2.89 4.28 6.99
CA GLY A 123 -3.99 3.48 7.54
C GLY A 123 -5.28 3.62 6.74
N ILE A 124 -5.66 4.84 6.37
CA ILE A 124 -6.86 5.12 5.55
C ILE A 124 -6.77 4.42 4.19
N ILE A 125 -5.62 4.50 3.51
CA ILE A 125 -5.41 3.86 2.20
C ILE A 125 -5.57 2.35 2.29
N ILE A 126 -4.94 1.71 3.26
CA ILE A 126 -5.04 0.26 3.47
C ILE A 126 -6.49 -0.16 3.77
N ASP A 127 -7.20 0.61 4.58
CA ASP A 127 -8.60 0.31 4.87
C ASP A 127 -9.51 0.50 3.65
N GLN A 128 -9.24 1.50 2.80
CA GLN A 128 -9.93 1.67 1.53
C GLN A 128 -9.70 0.49 0.58
N LEU A 129 -8.45 0.01 0.44
CA LEU A 129 -8.11 -1.16 -0.36
C LEU A 129 -8.83 -2.42 0.14
N LYS A 130 -8.89 -2.63 1.45
CA LYS A 130 -9.67 -3.72 2.06
C LYS A 130 -11.16 -3.57 1.75
N ARG A 131 -11.71 -2.35 1.83
CA ARG A 131 -13.13 -2.08 1.63
C ARG A 131 -13.57 -2.30 0.18
N ILE A 132 -12.75 -1.99 -0.81
CA ILE A 132 -13.04 -2.32 -2.22
C ILE A 132 -12.85 -3.81 -2.54
N GLY A 133 -12.42 -4.62 -1.57
CA GLY A 133 -12.36 -6.07 -1.69
C GLY A 133 -11.08 -6.60 -2.31
N CYS A 134 -9.98 -5.83 -2.34
CA CYS A 134 -8.69 -6.31 -2.82
C CYS A 134 -8.25 -7.58 -2.09
N SER A 135 -7.96 -8.64 -2.85
CA SER A 135 -7.58 -9.94 -2.31
C SER A 135 -6.07 -10.06 -2.06
N CYS A 136 -5.51 -9.04 -1.41
CA CYS A 136 -4.10 -8.99 -1.03
C CYS A 136 -3.79 -9.92 0.15
N ASP A 137 -2.53 -10.35 0.24
CA ASP A 137 -1.98 -10.94 1.46
C ASP A 137 -1.63 -9.83 2.46
N TRP A 138 -2.58 -9.48 3.30
CA TRP A 138 -2.46 -8.39 4.27
C TRP A 138 -1.40 -8.63 5.36
N THR A 139 -0.90 -9.86 5.51
CA THR A 139 0.19 -10.19 6.42
C THR A 139 1.55 -9.71 5.91
N ARG A 140 1.62 -9.38 4.61
CA ARG A 140 2.82 -8.91 3.89
C ARG A 140 2.75 -7.42 3.55
N THR A 141 1.90 -6.66 4.23
CA THR A 141 1.80 -5.21 4.00
C THR A 141 3.16 -4.55 4.27
N LYS A 142 3.65 -3.75 3.31
CA LYS A 142 4.92 -3.04 3.40
C LYS A 142 4.73 -1.55 3.16
N PHE A 143 5.56 -0.77 3.81
CA PHE A 143 5.72 0.65 3.58
C PHE A 143 7.14 0.92 3.06
N THR A 144 7.30 1.81 2.11
CA THR A 144 8.61 2.03 1.44
C THR A 144 9.71 2.56 2.36
N LEU A 145 9.39 3.02 3.59
CA LEU A 145 10.35 3.39 4.62
C LEU A 145 10.39 2.40 5.79
N ASP A 146 9.85 1.19 5.65
CA ASP A 146 10.09 0.13 6.63
C ASP A 146 11.59 -0.14 6.76
N ASP A 147 12.05 -0.48 7.95
CA ASP A 147 13.49 -0.58 8.28
C ASP A 147 14.24 -1.51 7.34
N ASP A 148 13.69 -2.70 7.05
CA ASP A 148 14.28 -3.68 6.14
C ASP A 148 14.41 -3.17 4.69
N LEU A 149 13.48 -2.35 4.23
CA LEU A 149 13.55 -1.73 2.90
C LEU A 149 14.55 -0.55 2.89
N SER A 150 14.60 0.22 3.95
CA SER A 150 15.54 1.33 4.11
C SER A 150 16.98 0.83 4.14
N GLU A 151 17.26 -0.24 4.88
CA GLU A 151 18.57 -0.89 4.90
C GLU A 151 19.00 -1.38 3.52
N SER A 152 18.11 -2.06 2.79
CA SER A 152 18.35 -2.54 1.44
C SER A 152 18.68 -1.40 0.46
N VAL A 153 17.98 -0.26 0.57
CA VAL A 153 18.25 0.92 -0.26
C VAL A 153 19.63 1.52 0.05
N ILE A 154 20.00 1.62 1.33
CA ILE A 154 21.31 2.14 1.74
C ILE A 154 22.43 1.22 1.27
N GLU A 155 22.26 -0.10 1.40
CA GLU A 155 23.22 -1.08 0.91
C GLU A 155 23.44 -0.96 -0.59
N MET A 156 22.34 -0.94 -1.38
CA MET A 156 22.44 -0.78 -2.84
C MET A 156 23.07 0.55 -3.24
N LEU A 157 22.73 1.63 -2.56
CA LEU A 157 23.36 2.94 -2.81
C LEU A 157 24.86 2.91 -2.55
N SER A 158 25.30 2.22 -1.49
CA SER A 158 26.71 2.01 -1.20
C SER A 158 27.42 1.22 -2.30
N LEU A 159 26.80 0.12 -2.77
CA LEU A 159 27.35 -0.71 -3.84
C LEU A 159 27.46 0.04 -5.16
N ILE A 160 26.52 0.88 -5.52
CA ILE A 160 26.57 1.73 -6.72
C ILE A 160 27.80 2.66 -6.67
N HIS A 161 28.10 3.26 -5.52
CA HIS A 161 29.26 4.13 -5.38
C HIS A 161 30.60 3.39 -5.47
N ILE A 162 30.64 2.11 -5.16
CA ILE A 162 31.84 1.28 -5.20
C ILE A 162 32.05 0.66 -6.60
N SER A 163 30.98 0.13 -7.21
CA SER A 163 31.05 -0.67 -8.45
C SER A 163 30.84 0.14 -9.73
N GLU A 164 30.23 1.31 -9.64
CA GLU A 164 29.99 2.22 -10.77
C GLU A 164 30.88 3.46 -10.61
N PRO A 165 32.18 3.40 -11.02
CA PRO A 165 33.07 4.55 -10.95
C PRO A 165 32.47 5.68 -11.81
N THR A 166 32.24 6.84 -11.18
CA THR A 166 31.81 8.05 -11.87
C THR A 166 32.70 8.30 -13.08
N ARG A 167 32.13 8.30 -14.30
CA ARG A 167 32.87 8.72 -15.49
C ARG A 167 33.46 10.09 -15.21
N PRO A 168 34.78 10.32 -15.42
CA PRO A 168 35.33 11.65 -15.32
C PRO A 168 34.58 12.55 -16.32
N ARG A 169 34.11 13.69 -15.86
CA ARG A 169 33.48 14.71 -16.69
C ARG A 169 34.49 15.38 -17.56
#